data_9966d07bb2ce94a831961d5b40bc22e2
#
_entry.id   9966d07bb2ce94a831961d5b40bc22e2
#
_cell.length_a   1.000
_cell.length_b   1.000
_cell.length_c   1.000
_cell.angle_alpha   90.00
_cell.angle_beta   90.00
_cell.angle_gamma   90.00
#
_symmetry.space_group_name_H-M   'P 1'
#
loop_
_entity.id
_entity.type
_entity.pdbx_description
1 polymer ?
#
loop_
_entity_poly.entity_id
_entity_poly.type
_entity_poly.pdbx_seq_one_letter_code
_entity_poly.pdbx_strand_id
1 'polypeptide(L)'
;MSLQVSANSFQQMLSHSGLLSETQLRQVEERFPASAQTSTPRAVCDWLLQEGAITKWHAEKLLQSKFRGFFLGPYKLLNRVARGGMSTIYSAQHKETGEVHALKVLPPARTNTASYLPRLQREAAMTQRLQHPNIVRVFGFYSESDGQDAVHFIAMEFM
;
A
#
# COMPACT_ATOMS: atom_id res chain seq x y z
N MET A 1 -10.90 22.86 -8.35
CA MET A 1 -11.93 22.11 -9.11
C MET A 1 -11.77 20.63 -8.81
N SER A 2 -12.73 20.08 -8.09
CA SER A 2 -12.80 18.63 -7.98
C SER A 2 -13.27 18.10 -9.32
N LEU A 3 -12.39 17.49 -10.09
CA LEU A 3 -12.80 16.70 -11.23
C LEU A 3 -13.70 15.58 -10.68
N GLN A 4 -14.99 15.68 -10.88
CA GLN A 4 -15.89 14.58 -10.58
C GLN A 4 -15.52 13.42 -11.50
N VAL A 5 -14.87 12.44 -10.92
CA VAL A 5 -14.52 11.20 -11.63
C VAL A 5 -15.84 10.49 -11.94
N SER A 6 -16.08 10.17 -13.20
CA SER A 6 -17.26 9.42 -13.60
C SER A 6 -17.23 8.01 -12.98
N ALA A 7 -18.41 7.40 -12.77
CA ALA A 7 -18.52 6.04 -12.23
C ALA A 7 -17.71 5.03 -13.08
N ASN A 8 -17.72 5.17 -14.39
CA ASN A 8 -16.97 4.30 -15.30
C ASN A 8 -15.45 4.47 -15.10
N SER A 9 -14.98 5.72 -15.01
CA SER A 9 -13.55 6.00 -14.76
C SER A 9 -13.10 5.46 -13.40
N PHE A 10 -13.97 5.55 -12.39
CA PHE A 10 -13.67 5.03 -11.06
C PHE A 10 -13.58 3.49 -11.05
N GLN A 11 -14.47 2.81 -11.76
CA GLN A 11 -14.41 1.36 -11.90
C GLN A 11 -13.14 0.91 -12.63
N GLN A 12 -12.69 1.66 -13.65
CA GLN A 12 -11.42 1.42 -14.32
C GLN A 12 -10.23 1.58 -13.35
N MET A 13 -10.25 2.62 -12.51
CA MET A 13 -9.23 2.81 -11.48
C MET A 13 -9.19 1.63 -10.50
N LEU A 14 -10.34 1.15 -10.05
CA LEU A 14 -10.43 -0.03 -9.18
C LEU A 14 -9.80 -1.26 -9.83
N SER A 15 -10.11 -1.47 -11.10
CA SER A 15 -9.54 -2.58 -11.86
C SER A 15 -8.00 -2.49 -11.93
N HIS A 16 -7.46 -1.31 -12.20
CA HIS A 16 -6.02 -1.08 -12.31
C HIS A 16 -5.29 -1.04 -10.96
N SER A 17 -6.01 -0.80 -9.86
CA SER A 17 -5.40 -0.72 -8.52
C SER A 17 -4.85 -2.05 -8.03
N GLY A 18 -5.42 -3.17 -8.50
CA GLY A 18 -5.08 -4.50 -8.01
C GLY A 18 -5.64 -4.84 -6.63
N LEU A 19 -6.43 -3.96 -6.02
CA LEU A 19 -6.97 -4.16 -4.67
C LEU A 19 -8.08 -5.21 -4.62
N LEU A 20 -8.80 -5.40 -5.72
CA LEU A 20 -9.97 -6.28 -5.79
C LEU A 20 -9.70 -7.46 -6.71
N SER A 21 -10.27 -8.63 -6.35
CA SER A 21 -10.32 -9.79 -7.23
C SER A 21 -11.31 -9.57 -8.37
N GLU A 22 -11.24 -10.41 -9.41
CA GLU A 22 -12.21 -10.36 -10.53
C GLU A 22 -13.65 -10.51 -10.02
N THR A 23 -13.87 -11.40 -9.06
CA THR A 23 -15.19 -11.61 -8.45
C THR A 23 -15.67 -10.35 -7.74
N GLN A 24 -14.81 -9.69 -6.98
CA GLN A 24 -15.14 -8.44 -6.30
C GLN A 24 -15.44 -7.32 -7.29
N LEU A 25 -14.67 -7.23 -8.39
CA LEU A 25 -14.92 -6.25 -9.44
C LEU A 25 -16.28 -6.47 -10.10
N ARG A 26 -16.68 -7.71 -10.37
CA ARG A 26 -18.02 -8.03 -10.89
C ARG A 26 -19.11 -7.63 -9.92
N GLN A 27 -18.93 -7.88 -8.63
CA GLN A 27 -19.89 -7.48 -7.61
C GLN A 27 -20.07 -5.96 -7.57
N VAL A 28 -19.00 -5.19 -7.76
CA VAL A 28 -19.07 -3.74 -7.89
C VAL A 28 -19.89 -3.34 -9.12
N GLU A 29 -19.62 -3.94 -10.27
CA GLU A 29 -20.35 -3.64 -11.52
C GLU A 29 -21.83 -3.96 -11.40
N GLU A 30 -22.19 -5.08 -10.78
CA GLU A 30 -23.57 -5.50 -10.57
C GLU A 30 -24.31 -4.58 -9.61
N ARG A 31 -23.67 -4.22 -8.49
CA ARG A 31 -24.28 -3.39 -7.45
C ARG A 31 -24.29 -1.90 -7.79
N PHE A 32 -23.27 -1.44 -8.53
CA PHE A 32 -23.11 -0.04 -8.90
C PHE A 32 -22.91 0.08 -10.42
N PRO A 33 -23.99 -0.14 -11.21
CA PRO A 33 -23.88 0.00 -12.67
C PRO A 33 -23.45 1.42 -13.05
N ALA A 34 -22.56 1.56 -14.04
CA ALA A 34 -22.05 2.86 -14.46
C ALA A 34 -23.16 3.82 -14.94
N SER A 35 -24.30 3.28 -15.39
CA SER A 35 -25.47 4.05 -15.83
C SER A 35 -26.33 4.60 -14.67
N ALA A 36 -26.14 4.10 -13.43
CA ALA A 36 -26.94 4.52 -12.30
C ALA A 36 -26.38 5.79 -11.64
N GLN A 37 -27.23 6.77 -11.37
CA GLN A 37 -26.81 8.01 -10.69
C GLN A 37 -26.33 7.79 -9.25
N THR A 38 -26.74 6.69 -8.62
CA THR A 38 -26.33 6.32 -7.27
C THR A 38 -24.94 5.68 -7.20
N SER A 39 -24.34 5.37 -8.36
CA SER A 39 -23.02 4.73 -8.46
C SER A 39 -21.89 5.74 -8.34
N THR A 40 -21.88 6.53 -7.25
CA THR A 40 -20.80 7.49 -7.01
C THR A 40 -19.56 6.79 -6.48
N PRO A 41 -18.36 7.34 -6.71
CA PRO A 41 -17.13 6.77 -6.14
C PRO A 41 -17.20 6.58 -4.64
N ARG A 42 -17.80 7.53 -3.92
CA ARG A 42 -17.96 7.45 -2.47
C ARG A 42 -18.86 6.29 -2.05
N ALA A 43 -20.00 6.10 -2.73
CA ALA A 43 -20.90 4.99 -2.44
C ALA A 43 -20.24 3.64 -2.64
N VAL A 44 -19.45 3.49 -3.70
CA VAL A 44 -18.66 2.28 -3.97
C VAL A 44 -17.64 2.05 -2.87
N CYS A 45 -16.90 3.07 -2.47
CA CYS A 45 -15.90 2.96 -1.39
C CYS A 45 -16.55 2.58 -0.07
N ASP A 46 -17.69 3.20 0.29
CA ASP A 46 -18.39 2.90 1.54
C ASP A 46 -18.83 1.44 1.58
N TRP A 47 -19.34 0.93 0.47
CA TRP A 47 -19.73 -0.48 0.37
C TRP A 47 -18.51 -1.41 0.50
N LEU A 48 -17.41 -1.11 -0.20
CA LEU A 48 -16.18 -1.90 -0.13
C LEU A 48 -15.57 -1.90 1.28
N LEU A 49 -15.67 -0.78 2.00
CA LEU A 49 -15.26 -0.68 3.40
C LEU A 49 -16.10 -1.60 4.29
N GLN A 50 -17.42 -1.61 4.10
CA GLN A 50 -18.34 -2.48 4.85
C GLN A 50 -18.04 -3.97 4.59
N GLU A 51 -17.69 -4.33 3.35
CA GLU A 51 -17.33 -5.68 2.98
C GLU A 51 -15.91 -6.07 3.43
N GLY A 52 -15.14 -5.14 3.96
CA GLY A 52 -13.75 -5.39 4.36
C GLY A 52 -12.81 -5.60 3.19
N ALA A 53 -13.19 -5.21 1.97
CA ALA A 53 -12.39 -5.42 0.77
C ALA A 53 -11.25 -4.40 0.63
N ILE A 54 -11.43 -3.20 1.18
CA ILE A 54 -10.43 -2.13 1.19
C ILE A 54 -10.32 -1.52 2.59
N THR A 55 -9.24 -0.79 2.83
CA THR A 55 -9.04 -0.01 4.05
C THR A 55 -9.47 1.44 3.85
N LYS A 56 -9.59 2.19 4.95
CA LYS A 56 -9.86 3.64 4.87
C LYS A 56 -8.79 4.37 4.07
N TRP A 57 -7.54 3.99 4.25
CA TRP A 57 -6.44 4.58 3.49
C TRP A 57 -6.57 4.31 1.99
N HIS A 58 -6.97 3.09 1.59
CA HIS A 58 -7.27 2.77 0.19
C HIS A 58 -8.38 3.67 -0.36
N ALA A 59 -9.47 3.81 0.38
CA ALA A 59 -10.61 4.64 -0.01
C ALA A 59 -10.21 6.11 -0.20
N GLU A 60 -9.44 6.66 0.74
CA GLU A 60 -8.95 8.04 0.66
C GLU A 60 -8.11 8.26 -0.61
N LYS A 61 -7.23 7.31 -0.93
CA LYS A 61 -6.39 7.39 -2.14
C LYS A 61 -7.21 7.27 -3.41
N LEU A 62 -8.13 6.32 -3.46
CA LEU A 62 -9.00 6.13 -4.62
C LEU A 62 -9.87 7.36 -4.88
N LEU A 63 -10.42 7.97 -3.83
CA LEU A 63 -11.22 9.20 -3.95
C LEU A 63 -10.40 10.41 -4.42
N GLN A 64 -9.08 10.36 -4.26
CA GLN A 64 -8.14 11.35 -4.81
C GLN A 64 -7.64 10.97 -6.20
N SER A 65 -8.25 9.99 -6.86
CA SER A 65 -7.83 9.44 -8.15
C SER A 65 -6.43 8.81 -8.14
N LYS A 66 -5.98 8.37 -6.98
CA LYS A 66 -4.71 7.67 -6.80
C LYS A 66 -4.98 6.17 -6.68
N PHE A 67 -4.66 5.44 -7.73
CA PHE A 67 -4.97 4.01 -7.82
C PHE A 67 -3.73 3.12 -7.99
N ARG A 68 -2.55 3.69 -7.82
CA ARG A 68 -1.26 2.99 -7.89
C ARG A 68 -0.50 3.13 -6.57
N GLY A 69 0.51 2.29 -6.38
CA GLY A 69 1.34 2.36 -5.19
C GLY A 69 0.78 1.62 -3.98
N PHE A 70 -0.14 0.67 -4.19
CA PHE A 70 -0.70 -0.15 -3.13
C PHE A 70 0.10 -1.43 -2.86
N PHE A 71 1.11 -1.71 -3.68
CA PHE A 71 1.91 -2.93 -3.58
C PHE A 71 3.39 -2.59 -3.60
N LEU A 72 4.15 -3.24 -2.74
CA LEU A 72 5.62 -3.21 -2.73
C LEU A 72 6.13 -4.64 -2.64
N GLY A 73 6.70 -5.15 -3.76
CA GLY A 73 7.15 -6.52 -3.83
C GLY A 73 6.06 -7.51 -3.43
N PRO A 74 6.31 -8.41 -2.46
CA PRO A 74 5.32 -9.36 -2.01
C PRO A 74 4.28 -8.79 -1.03
N TYR A 75 4.27 -7.49 -0.80
CA TYR A 75 3.39 -6.85 0.19
C TYR A 75 2.29 -6.01 -0.45
N LYS A 76 1.10 -6.13 0.10
CA LYS A 76 -0.02 -5.24 -0.14
C LYS A 76 -0.07 -4.23 1.00
N LEU A 77 0.08 -2.94 0.68
CA LEU A 77 0.00 -1.87 1.67
C LEU A 77 -1.45 -1.74 2.17
N LEU A 78 -1.64 -1.68 3.47
CA LEU A 78 -2.96 -1.58 4.09
C LEU A 78 -3.27 -0.16 4.58
N ASN A 79 -2.36 0.40 5.38
CA ASN A 79 -2.53 1.74 5.95
C ASN A 79 -1.19 2.43 6.07
N ARG A 80 -1.21 3.76 5.99
CA ARG A 80 -0.07 4.58 6.39
C ARG A 80 -0.15 4.78 7.90
N VAL A 81 0.82 4.24 8.62
CA VAL A 81 0.85 4.27 10.09
C VAL A 81 1.50 5.54 10.60
N ALA A 82 2.61 5.93 9.99
CA ALA A 82 3.34 7.12 10.41
C ALA A 82 4.11 7.72 9.23
N ARG A 83 4.31 9.03 9.26
CA ARG A 83 5.15 9.74 8.31
C ARG A 83 6.11 10.63 9.08
N GLY A 84 7.40 10.29 9.01
CA GLY A 84 8.48 11.11 9.53
C GLY A 84 9.20 11.86 8.40
N GLY A 85 10.10 12.79 8.75
CA GLY A 85 10.93 13.47 7.76
C GLY A 85 11.91 12.55 7.04
N MET A 86 12.14 11.34 7.55
CA MET A 86 13.15 10.40 7.07
C MET A 86 12.56 9.16 6.41
N SER A 87 11.29 8.83 6.69
CA SER A 87 10.66 7.62 6.16
C SER A 87 9.16 7.64 6.38
N THR A 88 8.44 6.78 5.66
CA THR A 88 7.01 6.54 5.88
C THR A 88 6.83 5.09 6.30
N ILE A 89 6.04 4.86 7.33
CA ILE A 89 5.75 3.51 7.82
C ILE A 89 4.34 3.12 7.42
N TYR A 90 4.22 1.96 6.78
CA TYR A 90 2.95 1.36 6.38
C TYR A 90 2.74 0.05 7.13
N SER A 91 1.49 -0.27 7.46
CA SER A 91 1.12 -1.66 7.71
C SER A 91 0.88 -2.31 6.36
N ALA A 92 1.35 -3.54 6.20
CA ALA A 92 1.26 -4.26 4.94
C ALA A 92 1.04 -5.74 5.19
N GLN A 93 0.33 -6.39 4.27
CA GLN A 93 0.06 -7.82 4.32
C GLN A 93 0.90 -8.55 3.29
N HIS A 94 1.63 -9.56 3.73
CA HIS A 94 2.39 -10.43 2.84
C HIS A 94 1.43 -11.30 2.03
N LYS A 95 1.54 -11.27 0.70
CA LYS A 95 0.60 -11.94 -0.21
C LYS A 95 0.56 -13.46 -0.04
N GLU A 96 1.70 -14.07 0.25
CA GLU A 96 1.79 -15.52 0.37
C GLU A 96 1.39 -16.03 1.75
N THR A 97 1.87 -15.39 2.82
CA THR A 97 1.66 -15.85 4.19
C THR A 97 0.42 -15.26 4.85
N GLY A 98 -0.07 -14.12 4.36
CA GLY A 98 -1.15 -13.37 4.98
C GLY A 98 -0.74 -12.60 6.23
N GLU A 99 0.51 -12.69 6.65
CA GLU A 99 1.01 -11.98 7.83
C GLU A 99 1.06 -10.48 7.61
N VAL A 100 0.76 -9.72 8.65
CA VAL A 100 0.84 -8.26 8.63
C VAL A 100 2.18 -7.82 9.22
N HIS A 101 2.94 -7.07 8.43
CA HIS A 101 4.23 -6.50 8.82
C HIS A 101 4.19 -4.98 8.74
N ALA A 102 5.11 -4.31 9.41
CA ALA A 102 5.37 -2.89 9.22
C ALA A 102 6.45 -2.72 8.16
N LEU A 103 6.23 -1.85 7.19
CA LEU A 103 7.22 -1.50 6.17
C LEU A 103 7.68 -0.07 6.37
N LYS A 104 8.95 0.11 6.64
CA LYS A 104 9.59 1.43 6.70
C LYS A 104 10.14 1.75 5.32
N VAL A 105 9.43 2.60 4.60
CA VAL A 105 9.77 2.98 3.23
C VAL A 105 10.66 4.21 3.25
N LEU A 106 11.82 4.11 2.61
CA LEU A 106 12.83 5.15 2.62
C LEU A 106 12.58 6.16 1.50
N PRO A 107 12.77 7.47 1.76
CA PRO A 107 12.56 8.49 0.73
C PRO A 107 13.64 8.39 -0.36
N PRO A 108 13.27 8.55 -1.65
CA PRO A 108 14.23 8.45 -2.76
C PRO A 108 15.40 9.42 -2.66
N ALA A 109 15.17 10.61 -2.11
CA ALA A 109 16.20 11.65 -1.98
C ALA A 109 17.37 11.23 -1.09
N ARG A 110 17.15 10.35 -0.11
CA ARG A 110 18.21 9.85 0.79
C ARG A 110 18.92 8.62 0.26
N THR A 111 18.23 7.81 -0.54
CA THR A 111 18.81 6.59 -1.11
C THR A 111 19.81 6.88 -2.23
N ASN A 112 19.84 8.12 -2.73
CA ASN A 112 20.79 8.55 -3.75
C ASN A 112 22.19 8.88 -3.19
N THR A 113 22.36 8.90 -1.87
CA THR A 113 23.67 9.10 -1.24
C THR A 113 24.43 7.79 -1.19
N ALA A 114 25.63 7.74 -1.77
CA ALA A 114 26.40 6.51 -1.98
C ALA A 114 26.69 5.70 -0.70
N SER A 115 26.72 6.35 0.47
CA SER A 115 27.01 5.70 1.75
C SER A 115 25.77 5.30 2.55
N TYR A 116 24.58 5.79 2.17
CA TYR A 116 23.37 5.65 2.96
C TYR A 116 22.76 4.23 2.88
N LEU A 117 22.61 3.72 1.66
CA LEU A 117 22.03 2.38 1.46
C LEU A 117 22.88 1.24 2.05
N PRO A 118 24.21 1.19 1.81
CA PRO A 118 25.03 0.15 2.41
C PRO A 118 25.01 0.15 3.93
N ARG A 119 24.97 1.34 4.53
CA ARG A 119 24.83 1.50 5.98
C ARG A 119 23.52 0.94 6.51
N LEU A 120 22.40 1.28 5.87
CA LEU A 120 21.09 0.77 6.26
C LEU A 120 20.96 -0.73 6.07
N GLN A 121 21.48 -1.25 4.97
CA GLN A 121 21.50 -2.69 4.73
C GLN A 121 22.26 -3.42 5.83
N ARG A 122 23.40 -2.87 6.25
CA ARG A 122 24.21 -3.43 7.34
C ARG A 122 23.47 -3.38 8.66
N GLU A 123 22.85 -2.24 9.00
CA GLU A 123 22.07 -2.08 10.23
C GLU A 123 20.88 -3.04 10.25
N ALA A 124 20.16 -3.18 9.16
CA ALA A 124 19.04 -4.11 9.04
C ALA A 124 19.51 -5.57 9.21
N ALA A 125 20.61 -5.95 8.59
CA ALA A 125 21.17 -7.29 8.70
C ALA A 125 21.61 -7.61 10.13
N MET A 126 22.19 -6.65 10.84
CA MET A 126 22.56 -6.81 12.24
C MET A 126 21.32 -6.94 13.14
N THR A 127 20.33 -6.10 12.93
CA THR A 127 19.08 -6.12 13.71
C THR A 127 18.27 -7.39 13.45
N GLN A 128 18.32 -7.91 12.22
CA GLN A 128 17.63 -9.17 11.87
C GLN A 128 18.11 -10.36 12.69
N ARG A 129 19.34 -10.35 13.17
CA ARG A 129 19.91 -11.40 14.01
C ARG A 129 19.44 -11.32 15.46
N LEU A 130 18.88 -10.19 15.88
CA LEU A 130 18.44 -9.97 17.27
C LEU A 130 17.04 -10.52 17.45
N GLN A 131 16.89 -11.37 18.46
CA GLN A 131 15.58 -11.89 18.89
C GLN A 131 15.43 -11.59 20.37
N HIS A 132 14.60 -10.59 20.66
CA HIS A 132 14.32 -10.17 22.03
C HIS A 132 12.90 -9.57 22.10
N PRO A 133 12.12 -9.84 23.15
CA PRO A 133 10.74 -9.35 23.25
C PRO A 133 10.62 -7.82 23.29
N ASN A 134 11.69 -7.12 23.66
CA ASN A 134 11.70 -5.65 23.71
C ASN A 134 12.38 -5.01 22.49
N ILE A 135 12.77 -5.79 21.47
CA ILE A 135 13.37 -5.31 20.24
C ILE A 135 12.45 -5.71 19.08
N VAL A 136 12.05 -4.74 18.27
CA VAL A 136 11.25 -4.99 17.06
C VAL A 136 12.02 -5.93 16.14
N ARG A 137 11.39 -7.02 15.75
CA ARG A 137 11.98 -7.99 14.84
C ARG A 137 12.03 -7.42 13.44
N VAL A 138 13.21 -7.43 12.82
CA VAL A 138 13.41 -7.05 11.42
C VAL A 138 13.47 -8.32 10.58
N PHE A 139 12.65 -8.37 9.53
CA PHE A 139 12.62 -9.52 8.61
C PHE A 139 13.62 -9.38 7.47
N GLY A 140 13.87 -8.17 7.01
CA GLY A 140 14.85 -7.93 5.96
C GLY A 140 14.80 -6.53 5.38
N PHE A 141 15.75 -6.27 4.50
CA PHE A 141 15.84 -5.06 3.68
C PHE A 141 15.58 -5.45 2.22
N TYR A 142 14.71 -4.70 1.56
CA TYR A 142 14.26 -5.01 0.20
C TYR A 142 14.33 -3.79 -0.70
N SER A 143 14.53 -4.04 -1.98
CA SER A 143 14.52 -3.02 -3.02
C SER A 143 13.60 -3.49 -4.14
N GLU A 144 12.66 -2.62 -4.52
CA GLU A 144 11.75 -2.87 -5.63
C GLU A 144 11.84 -1.73 -6.63
N SER A 145 11.80 -2.07 -7.92
CA SER A 145 11.80 -1.07 -8.99
C SER A 145 10.39 -0.90 -9.52
N ASP A 146 9.92 0.35 -9.63
CA ASP A 146 8.64 0.68 -10.26
C ASP A 146 8.79 1.08 -11.74
N GLY A 147 9.95 0.80 -12.34
CA GLY A 147 10.26 1.07 -13.74
C GLY A 147 11.15 2.29 -13.96
N GLN A 148 11.17 3.26 -13.07
CA GLN A 148 12.03 4.44 -13.15
C GLN A 148 12.92 4.59 -11.92
N ASP A 149 12.35 4.42 -10.74
CA ASP A 149 13.07 4.57 -9.48
C ASP A 149 12.97 3.31 -8.63
N ALA A 150 14.04 3.00 -7.90
CA ALA A 150 14.03 1.93 -6.93
C ALA A 150 13.44 2.44 -5.61
N VAL A 151 12.52 1.66 -5.04
CA VAL A 151 11.97 1.91 -3.72
C VAL A 151 12.62 0.95 -2.74
N HIS A 152 13.21 1.48 -1.68
CA HIS A 152 13.87 0.70 -0.64
C HIS A 152 13.04 0.71 0.63
N PHE A 153 12.89 -0.45 1.26
CA PHE A 153 12.12 -0.56 2.49
C PHE A 153 12.66 -1.65 3.41
N ILE A 154 12.39 -1.48 4.69
CA ILE A 154 12.70 -2.45 5.73
C ILE A 154 11.39 -3.07 6.20
N ALA A 155 11.29 -4.40 6.13
CA ALA A 155 10.15 -5.13 6.67
C ALA A 155 10.45 -5.53 8.11
N MET A 156 9.51 -5.20 9.02
CA MET A 156 9.65 -5.45 10.44
C MET A 156 8.32 -5.89 11.05
N GLU A 157 8.42 -6.40 12.28
CA GLU A 157 7.26 -6.78 13.05
C GLU A 157 6.31 -5.59 13.24
N PHE A 158 5.01 -5.85 13.04
CA PHE A 158 3.95 -4.88 13.29
C PHE A 158 3.40 -5.09 14.70
N MET A 159 3.48 -4.04 15.52
CA MET A 159 2.96 -4.06 16.89
C MET A 159 1.70 -3.23 17.02
#